data_8f08ff794a0d0eddf0feb1bdcb94a1ab
#
_entry.id   8f08ff794a0d0eddf0feb1bdcb94a1ab
#
_cell.length_a   1.000
_cell.length_b   1.000
_cell.length_c   1.000
_cell.angle_alpha   90.00
_cell.angle_beta   90.00
_cell.angle_gamma   90.00
#
_symmetry.space_group_name_H-M   'P 1'
#
loop_
_entity.id
_entity.type
_entity.pdbx_description
1 polymer ?
#
loop_
_entity_poly.entity_id
_entity_poly.type
_entity_poly.pdbx_seq_one_letter_code
_entity_poly.pdbx_strand_id
1 'polypeptide(L)'
;MQADKASYKKSSFGPAFLFLDSARRQALAVYYAFCRLMDDIADEPNVPDPQGQLNFWRAETERVFQGKPQTQLGRDMAQAAQTFGMLPDRFLLLIEGMEADLQGRRYATLAELEWYLYRVAGIVGLATLDILGVKGSKADNLARSLGFAVQTTNIVRDVHEDAAAGRVYLPADLLGKYGLTPQDVLQNTRPEKLAQALREMAEISKAYYTQAQAVLSTVAWRKAL
;
A
#
# COMPACT_ATOMS: atom_id res chain seq x y z
N MET A 1 17.21 -1.95 13.73
CA MET A 1 17.16 -0.90 12.69
C MET A 1 16.24 0.22 13.18
N GLN A 2 16.72 1.44 13.34
CA GLN A 2 15.88 2.58 13.71
C GLN A 2 15.21 3.09 12.43
N ALA A 3 13.89 3.02 12.35
CA ALA A 3 13.15 3.62 11.27
C ALA A 3 13.35 5.16 11.31
N ASP A 4 13.82 5.74 10.21
CA ASP A 4 14.07 7.18 10.13
C ASP A 4 12.74 7.94 10.02
N LYS A 5 12.24 8.44 11.14
CA LYS A 5 11.02 9.25 11.23
C LYS A 5 11.08 10.55 10.39
N ALA A 6 12.25 10.95 9.89
CA ALA A 6 12.40 12.12 9.03
C ALA A 6 12.21 11.81 7.53
N SER A 7 12.16 10.54 7.16
CA SER A 7 12.04 10.07 5.78
C SER A 7 10.76 10.55 5.07
N TYR A 8 9.64 10.73 5.80
CA TYR A 8 8.38 11.22 5.21
C TYR A 8 8.49 12.62 4.59
N LYS A 9 9.44 13.47 5.05
CA LYS A 9 9.65 14.83 4.50
C LYS A 9 10.10 14.81 3.04
N LYS A 10 10.68 13.70 2.59
CA LYS A 10 11.11 13.50 1.19
C LYS A 10 10.03 12.85 0.33
N SER A 11 8.92 12.40 0.93
CA SER A 11 7.80 11.81 0.19
C SER A 11 6.95 12.89 -0.48
N SER A 12 6.22 12.53 -1.55
CA SER A 12 5.25 13.41 -2.23
C SER A 12 4.16 13.95 -1.31
N PHE A 13 3.94 13.32 -0.15
CA PHE A 13 2.95 13.72 0.85
C PHE A 13 3.50 14.72 1.88
N GLY A 14 4.83 14.92 1.94
CA GLY A 14 5.48 15.78 2.93
C GLY A 14 4.87 17.18 3.10
N PRO A 15 4.59 17.92 2.01
CA PRO A 15 3.98 19.25 2.11
C PRO A 15 2.57 19.25 2.73
N ALA A 16 1.77 18.21 2.49
CA ALA A 16 0.42 18.12 3.05
C ALA A 16 0.43 17.95 4.58
N PHE A 17 1.47 17.34 5.14
CA PHE A 17 1.60 17.14 6.58
C PHE A 17 1.86 18.43 7.37
N LEU A 18 2.31 19.51 6.71
CA LEU A 18 2.57 20.78 7.37
C LEU A 18 1.31 21.47 7.92
N PHE A 19 0.15 21.16 7.34
CA PHE A 19 -1.14 21.73 7.76
C PHE A 19 -1.81 20.95 8.90
N LEU A 20 -1.25 19.81 9.31
CA LEU A 20 -1.79 18.96 10.37
C LEU A 20 -1.24 19.39 11.74
N ASP A 21 -2.02 19.14 12.79
CA ASP A 21 -1.54 19.27 14.16
C ASP A 21 -0.37 18.30 14.43
N SER A 22 0.33 18.52 15.54
CA SER A 22 1.53 17.74 15.88
C SER A 22 1.24 16.26 16.11
N ALA A 23 0.08 15.92 16.70
CA ALA A 23 -0.29 14.54 17.02
C ALA A 23 -0.58 13.74 15.74
N ARG A 24 -1.39 14.30 14.81
CA ARG A 24 -1.66 13.68 13.51
C ARG A 24 -0.39 13.52 12.68
N ARG A 25 0.43 14.57 12.63
CA ARG A 25 1.72 14.54 11.90
C ARG A 25 2.64 13.45 12.45
N GLN A 26 2.73 13.31 13.77
CA GLN A 26 3.53 12.25 14.39
C GLN A 26 2.98 10.85 14.09
N ALA A 27 1.66 10.65 14.18
CA ALA A 27 1.04 9.37 13.87
C ALA A 27 1.24 8.96 12.41
N LEU A 28 1.10 9.90 11.46
CA LEU A 28 1.39 9.64 10.05
C LEU A 28 2.86 9.30 9.82
N ALA A 29 3.79 9.99 10.50
CA ALA A 29 5.21 9.68 10.41
C ALA A 29 5.54 8.29 10.94
N VAL A 30 4.91 7.86 12.03
CA VAL A 30 5.04 6.50 12.60
C VAL A 30 4.50 5.46 11.62
N TYR A 31 3.30 5.68 11.08
CA TYR A 31 2.70 4.75 10.13
C TYR A 31 3.51 4.66 8.83
N TYR A 32 3.98 5.79 8.30
CA TYR A 32 4.88 5.82 7.15
C TYR A 32 6.18 5.06 7.40
N ALA A 33 6.78 5.24 8.59
CA ALA A 33 7.99 4.51 8.97
C ALA A 33 7.75 2.99 9.04
N PHE A 34 6.58 2.57 9.50
CA PHE A 34 6.19 1.16 9.45
C PHE A 34 6.03 0.66 8.01
N CYS A 35 5.29 1.38 7.15
CA CYS A 35 5.12 1.01 5.74
C CYS A 35 6.49 0.87 5.05
N ARG A 36 7.35 1.88 5.21
CA ARG A 36 8.68 1.87 4.58
C ARG A 36 9.54 0.71 5.06
N LEU A 37 9.48 0.37 6.35
CA LEU A 37 10.19 -0.79 6.89
C LEU A 37 9.67 -2.11 6.30
N MET A 38 8.37 -2.23 6.07
CA MET A 38 7.79 -3.42 5.44
C MET A 38 8.21 -3.52 3.96
N ASP A 39 8.18 -2.40 3.23
CA ASP A 39 8.68 -2.33 1.85
C ASP A 39 10.17 -2.71 1.79
N ASP A 40 11.03 -2.13 2.65
CA ASP A 40 12.46 -2.42 2.67
C ASP A 40 12.75 -3.91 2.93
N ILE A 41 11.96 -4.57 3.79
CA ILE A 41 12.08 -6.01 4.03
C ILE A 41 11.74 -6.84 2.77
N ALA A 42 10.74 -6.41 2.00
CA ALA A 42 10.26 -7.15 0.83
C ALA A 42 11.07 -6.86 -0.44
N ASP A 43 11.61 -5.64 -0.58
CA ASP A 43 12.15 -5.13 -1.84
C ASP A 43 13.68 -5.02 -1.86
N GLU A 44 14.32 -4.79 -0.70
CA GLU A 44 15.76 -4.60 -0.66
C GLU A 44 16.50 -5.91 -0.95
N PRO A 45 17.45 -5.92 -1.90
CA PRO A 45 18.25 -7.10 -2.15
C PRO A 45 19.13 -7.40 -0.93
N ASN A 46 19.30 -8.67 -0.62
CA ASN A 46 20.17 -9.17 0.46
C ASN A 46 19.65 -8.89 1.90
N VAL A 47 18.38 -8.65 2.10
CA VAL A 47 17.79 -8.67 3.44
C VAL A 47 17.93 -10.08 4.04
N PRO A 48 18.57 -10.24 5.20
CA PRO A 48 18.67 -11.54 5.84
C PRO A 48 17.29 -12.00 6.33
N ASP A 49 16.88 -13.22 5.98
CA ASP A 49 15.61 -13.84 6.42
C ASP A 49 14.39 -12.88 6.34
N PRO A 50 14.01 -12.41 5.15
CA PRO A 50 12.93 -11.44 5.01
C PRO A 50 11.59 -12.00 5.54
N GLN A 51 11.31 -13.29 5.35
CA GLN A 51 10.10 -13.91 5.90
C GLN A 51 10.11 -13.93 7.42
N GLY A 52 11.23 -14.26 8.05
CA GLY A 52 11.36 -14.21 9.52
C GLY A 52 11.19 -12.79 10.07
N GLN A 53 11.67 -11.77 9.34
CA GLN A 53 11.45 -10.37 9.72
C GLN A 53 9.96 -9.97 9.59
N LEU A 54 9.25 -10.36 8.55
CA LEU A 54 7.80 -10.12 8.43
C LEU A 54 7.02 -10.85 9.55
N ASN A 55 7.39 -12.10 9.86
CA ASN A 55 6.80 -12.84 10.98
C ASN A 55 7.03 -12.14 12.33
N PHE A 56 8.24 -11.60 12.56
CA PHE A 56 8.54 -10.78 13.74
C PHE A 56 7.61 -9.57 13.84
N TRP A 57 7.43 -8.82 12.73
CA TRP A 57 6.58 -7.63 12.72
C TRP A 57 5.09 -7.95 12.83
N ARG A 58 4.65 -9.11 12.36
CA ARG A 58 3.30 -9.63 12.61
C ARG A 58 3.09 -9.85 14.10
N ALA A 59 4.00 -10.58 14.76
CA ALA A 59 3.93 -10.83 16.19
C ALA A 59 4.09 -9.51 17.01
N GLU A 60 4.93 -8.58 16.57
CA GLU A 60 5.07 -7.27 17.22
C GLU A 60 3.78 -6.44 17.10
N THR A 61 3.13 -6.47 15.94
CA THR A 61 1.82 -5.82 15.76
C THR A 61 0.79 -6.40 16.73
N GLU A 62 0.71 -7.72 16.87
CA GLU A 62 -0.17 -8.35 17.85
C GLU A 62 0.13 -7.89 19.28
N ARG A 63 1.43 -7.82 19.67
CA ARG A 63 1.85 -7.29 20.97
C ARG A 63 1.49 -5.83 21.18
N VAL A 64 1.57 -5.00 20.12
CA VAL A 64 1.13 -3.60 20.13
C VAL A 64 -0.33 -3.50 20.60
N PHE A 65 -1.21 -4.30 20.01
CA PHE A 65 -2.64 -4.26 20.37
C PHE A 65 -3.00 -5.01 21.67
N GLN A 66 -2.06 -5.80 22.21
CA GLN A 66 -2.14 -6.38 23.55
C GLN A 66 -1.54 -5.46 24.64
N GLY A 67 -1.00 -4.28 24.26
CA GLY A 67 -0.37 -3.35 25.19
C GLY A 67 1.04 -3.77 25.64
N LYS A 68 1.71 -4.64 24.90
CA LYS A 68 3.03 -5.22 25.25
C LYS A 68 4.07 -5.08 24.12
N PRO A 69 4.21 -3.92 23.46
CA PRO A 69 5.18 -3.74 22.40
C PRO A 69 6.61 -3.91 22.91
N GLN A 70 7.46 -4.55 22.13
CA GLN A 70 8.87 -4.79 22.47
C GLN A 70 9.82 -3.78 21.82
N THR A 71 9.46 -3.25 20.63
CA THR A 71 10.30 -2.31 19.88
C THR A 71 9.92 -0.85 20.16
N GLN A 72 10.81 0.09 19.81
CA GLN A 72 10.46 1.52 19.89
C GLN A 72 9.37 1.87 18.88
N LEU A 73 9.47 1.37 17.65
CA LEU A 73 8.42 1.58 16.64
C LEU A 73 7.08 0.98 17.09
N GLY A 74 7.09 -0.21 17.71
CA GLY A 74 5.89 -0.82 18.30
C GLY A 74 5.25 0.04 19.39
N ARG A 75 6.04 0.68 20.27
CA ARG A 75 5.51 1.64 21.27
C ARG A 75 4.89 2.87 20.62
N ASP A 76 5.54 3.41 19.59
CA ASP A 76 5.02 4.56 18.85
C ASP A 76 3.73 4.18 18.07
N MET A 77 3.67 2.97 17.50
CA MET A 77 2.45 2.42 16.86
C MET A 77 1.31 2.27 17.88
N ALA A 78 1.60 1.75 19.09
CA ALA A 78 0.59 1.62 20.14
C ALA A 78 -0.02 2.97 20.53
N GLN A 79 0.82 4.00 20.69
CA GLN A 79 0.37 5.37 20.98
C GLN A 79 -0.49 5.93 19.85
N ALA A 80 -0.08 5.80 18.59
CA ALA A 80 -0.83 6.26 17.44
C ALA A 80 -2.18 5.52 17.32
N ALA A 81 -2.17 4.20 17.45
CA ALA A 81 -3.37 3.37 17.38
C ALA A 81 -4.38 3.72 18.47
N GLN A 82 -3.93 3.90 19.71
CA GLN A 82 -4.78 4.30 20.82
C GLN A 82 -5.38 5.72 20.62
N THR A 83 -4.55 6.68 20.17
CA THR A 83 -4.97 8.08 20.02
C THR A 83 -6.01 8.23 18.91
N PHE A 84 -5.86 7.52 17.79
CA PHE A 84 -6.69 7.69 16.59
C PHE A 84 -7.68 6.54 16.37
N GLY A 85 -7.66 5.51 17.23
CA GLY A 85 -8.53 4.35 17.14
C GLY A 85 -8.25 3.52 15.88
N MET A 86 -6.96 3.35 15.54
CA MET A 86 -6.55 2.49 14.43
C MET A 86 -6.75 1.02 14.80
N LEU A 87 -7.13 0.21 13.82
CA LEU A 87 -7.35 -1.22 14.01
C LEU A 87 -6.09 -2.04 13.66
N PRO A 88 -5.91 -3.25 14.22
CA PRO A 88 -4.80 -4.14 13.88
C PRO A 88 -4.66 -4.37 12.38
N ASP A 89 -5.78 -4.48 11.66
CA ASP A 89 -5.81 -4.73 10.22
C ASP A 89 -5.03 -3.67 9.40
N ARG A 90 -4.88 -2.42 9.94
CA ARG A 90 -4.09 -1.36 9.26
C ARG A 90 -2.63 -1.75 9.08
N PHE A 91 -2.16 -2.65 9.92
CA PHE A 91 -0.77 -3.13 9.95
C PHE A 91 -0.66 -4.56 9.41
N LEU A 92 -1.52 -5.47 9.86
CA LEU A 92 -1.45 -6.89 9.51
C LEU A 92 -1.69 -7.15 8.03
N LEU A 93 -2.66 -6.45 7.42
CA LEU A 93 -2.94 -6.61 5.99
C LEU A 93 -1.80 -6.07 5.11
N LEU A 94 -1.10 -5.01 5.54
CA LEU A 94 0.09 -4.55 4.83
C LEU A 94 1.18 -5.63 4.82
N ILE A 95 1.43 -6.27 5.97
CA ILE A 95 2.38 -7.39 6.05
C ILE A 95 1.98 -8.52 5.09
N GLU A 96 0.69 -8.87 4.98
CA GLU A 96 0.22 -9.87 4.01
C GLU A 96 0.50 -9.47 2.56
N GLY A 97 0.42 -8.17 2.24
CA GLY A 97 0.79 -7.63 0.93
C GLY A 97 2.28 -7.85 0.64
N MET A 98 3.15 -7.56 1.61
CA MET A 98 4.60 -7.77 1.48
C MET A 98 4.97 -9.26 1.39
N GLU A 99 4.27 -10.13 2.12
CA GLU A 99 4.43 -11.59 1.98
C GLU A 99 4.08 -12.06 0.56
N ALA A 100 3.05 -11.49 -0.07
CA ALA A 100 2.68 -11.80 -1.45
C ALA A 100 3.79 -11.38 -2.44
N ASP A 101 4.45 -10.24 -2.19
CA ASP A 101 5.59 -9.78 -3.00
C ASP A 101 6.80 -10.69 -2.84
N LEU A 102 7.14 -11.09 -1.62
CA LEU A 102 8.23 -12.04 -1.36
C LEU A 102 7.99 -13.40 -2.04
N GLN A 103 6.73 -13.85 -2.08
CA GLN A 103 6.36 -15.12 -2.72
C GLN A 103 6.28 -15.02 -4.24
N GLY A 104 6.47 -13.84 -4.83
CA GLY A 104 6.32 -13.60 -6.26
C GLY A 104 4.92 -13.94 -6.77
N ARG A 105 3.88 -13.62 -5.97
CA ARG A 105 2.48 -13.95 -6.27
C ARG A 105 2.07 -13.41 -7.63
N ARG A 106 1.32 -14.21 -8.38
CA ARG A 106 0.68 -13.84 -9.65
C ARG A 106 -0.83 -13.76 -9.46
N TYR A 107 -1.48 -12.97 -10.28
CA TYR A 107 -2.91 -12.70 -10.19
C TYR A 107 -3.59 -13.19 -11.46
N ALA A 108 -4.57 -14.09 -11.34
CA ALA A 108 -5.28 -14.63 -12.49
C ALA A 108 -6.26 -13.60 -13.06
N THR A 109 -6.90 -12.82 -12.20
CA THR A 109 -7.97 -11.86 -12.55
C THR A 109 -7.75 -10.49 -11.91
N LEU A 110 -8.47 -9.49 -12.40
CA LEU A 110 -8.50 -8.17 -11.78
C LEU A 110 -8.96 -8.24 -10.30
N ALA A 111 -9.92 -9.10 -9.97
CA ALA A 111 -10.38 -9.27 -8.59
C ALA A 111 -9.29 -9.81 -7.66
N GLU A 112 -8.43 -10.71 -8.15
CA GLU A 112 -7.29 -11.17 -7.40
C GLU A 112 -6.22 -10.08 -7.24
N LEU A 113 -6.02 -9.24 -8.27
CA LEU A 113 -5.16 -8.07 -8.14
C LEU A 113 -5.74 -7.08 -7.13
N GLU A 114 -7.05 -6.82 -7.12
CA GLU A 114 -7.69 -5.95 -6.13
C GLU A 114 -7.47 -6.42 -4.69
N TRP A 115 -7.36 -7.74 -4.45
CA TRP A 115 -6.97 -8.29 -3.16
C TRP A 115 -5.61 -7.76 -2.69
N TYR A 116 -4.64 -7.67 -3.61
CA TYR A 116 -3.31 -7.11 -3.37
C TYR A 116 -3.37 -5.58 -3.20
N LEU A 117 -4.02 -4.88 -4.15
CA LEU A 117 -4.15 -3.41 -4.11
C LEU A 117 -4.74 -2.93 -2.78
N TYR A 118 -5.71 -3.67 -2.23
CA TYR A 118 -6.29 -3.34 -0.93
C TYR A 118 -5.26 -3.42 0.19
N ARG A 119 -4.37 -4.43 0.15
CA ARG A 119 -3.36 -4.68 1.20
C ARG A 119 -2.21 -3.68 1.17
N VAL A 120 -1.77 -3.27 0.00
CA VAL A 120 -0.58 -2.41 -0.12
C VAL A 120 -0.91 -0.93 -0.27
N ALA A 121 -2.16 -0.58 -0.65
CA ALA A 121 -2.56 0.81 -0.85
C ALA A 121 -3.90 1.17 -0.20
N GLY A 122 -4.93 0.33 -0.33
CA GLY A 122 -6.23 0.59 0.30
C GLY A 122 -6.13 0.73 1.82
N ILE A 123 -5.41 -0.20 2.46
CA ILE A 123 -5.22 -0.18 3.92
C ILE A 123 -4.40 1.03 4.38
N VAL A 124 -3.45 1.49 3.57
CA VAL A 124 -2.67 2.71 3.84
C VAL A 124 -3.57 3.95 3.80
N GLY A 125 -4.47 4.00 2.84
CA GLY A 125 -5.52 5.02 2.77
C GLY A 125 -6.41 5.02 4.01
N LEU A 126 -6.87 3.84 4.46
CA LEU A 126 -7.69 3.69 5.66
C LEU A 126 -6.98 4.16 6.93
N ALA A 127 -5.71 3.76 7.12
CA ALA A 127 -4.92 4.20 8.26
C ALA A 127 -4.75 5.74 8.26
N THR A 128 -4.53 6.32 7.09
CA THR A 128 -4.45 7.78 6.93
C THR A 128 -5.78 8.44 7.33
N LEU A 129 -6.92 7.92 6.88
CA LEU A 129 -8.24 8.45 7.21
C LEU A 129 -8.59 8.27 8.69
N ASP A 130 -8.18 7.15 9.33
CA ASP A 130 -8.32 6.97 10.78
C ASP A 130 -7.59 8.08 11.54
N ILE A 131 -6.35 8.41 11.15
CA ILE A 131 -5.54 9.48 11.76
C ILE A 131 -6.17 10.87 11.50
N LEU A 132 -6.76 11.09 10.33
CA LEU A 132 -7.48 12.32 10.01
C LEU A 132 -8.85 12.41 10.69
N GLY A 133 -9.32 11.35 11.36
CA GLY A 133 -10.61 11.30 12.04
C GLY A 133 -11.81 11.10 11.10
N VAL A 134 -11.57 10.64 9.89
CA VAL A 134 -12.61 10.34 8.89
C VAL A 134 -12.90 8.84 8.92
N LYS A 135 -14.11 8.45 9.29
CA LYS A 135 -14.53 7.06 9.50
C LYS A 135 -15.85 6.72 8.79
N GLY A 136 -16.12 5.43 8.67
CA GLY A 136 -17.35 4.88 8.12
C GLY A 136 -17.25 4.53 6.64
N SER A 137 -18.35 4.01 6.08
CA SER A 137 -18.36 3.41 4.72
C SER A 137 -17.87 4.34 3.60
N LYS A 138 -18.05 5.65 3.74
CA LYS A 138 -17.50 6.62 2.77
C LYS A 138 -15.98 6.70 2.84
N ALA A 139 -15.41 6.64 4.05
CA ALA A 139 -13.97 6.59 4.23
C ALA A 139 -13.41 5.30 3.63
N ASP A 140 -14.06 4.17 3.90
CA ASP A 140 -13.65 2.86 3.35
C ASP A 140 -13.67 2.87 1.82
N ASN A 141 -14.75 3.38 1.21
CA ASN A 141 -14.86 3.49 -0.23
C ASN A 141 -13.82 4.43 -0.84
N LEU A 142 -13.54 5.57 -0.19
CA LEU A 142 -12.52 6.52 -0.65
C LEU A 142 -11.12 5.91 -0.58
N ALA A 143 -10.76 5.31 0.56
CA ALA A 143 -9.45 4.68 0.74
C ALA A 143 -9.23 3.55 -0.28
N ARG A 144 -10.24 2.72 -0.50
CA ARG A 144 -10.20 1.63 -1.49
C ARG A 144 -10.03 2.19 -2.90
N SER A 145 -10.92 3.09 -3.34
CA SER A 145 -10.88 3.61 -4.71
C SER A 145 -9.60 4.38 -4.99
N LEU A 146 -9.16 5.25 -4.08
CA LEU A 146 -7.94 6.04 -4.26
C LEU A 146 -6.69 5.17 -4.17
N GLY A 147 -6.64 4.24 -3.21
CA GLY A 147 -5.54 3.30 -3.09
C GLY A 147 -5.39 2.43 -4.34
N PHE A 148 -6.50 1.90 -4.87
CA PHE A 148 -6.50 1.13 -6.10
C PHE A 148 -6.03 1.96 -7.30
N ALA A 149 -6.51 3.20 -7.44
CA ALA A 149 -6.09 4.10 -8.50
C ALA A 149 -4.58 4.36 -8.47
N VAL A 150 -4.05 4.74 -7.31
CA VAL A 150 -2.63 5.06 -7.14
C VAL A 150 -1.76 3.83 -7.40
N GLN A 151 -2.10 2.68 -6.80
CA GLN A 151 -1.27 1.48 -6.96
C GLN A 151 -1.35 0.89 -8.38
N THR A 152 -2.53 0.93 -9.03
CA THR A 152 -2.63 0.54 -10.44
C THR A 152 -1.80 1.46 -11.33
N THR A 153 -1.75 2.77 -11.03
CA THR A 153 -0.87 3.71 -11.73
C THR A 153 0.62 3.34 -11.54
N ASN A 154 1.02 2.98 -10.32
CA ASN A 154 2.39 2.52 -10.06
C ASN A 154 2.71 1.26 -10.87
N ILE A 155 1.84 0.24 -10.85
CA ILE A 155 2.01 -1.00 -11.63
C ILE A 155 2.20 -0.71 -13.13
N VAL A 156 1.43 0.23 -13.69
CA VAL A 156 1.58 0.63 -15.11
C VAL A 156 2.90 1.35 -15.36
N ARG A 157 3.29 2.26 -14.46
CA ARG A 157 4.52 3.05 -14.57
C ARG A 157 5.77 2.18 -14.44
N ASP A 158 5.76 1.28 -13.47
CA ASP A 158 6.96 0.58 -13.00
C ASP A 158 7.09 -0.84 -13.59
N VAL A 159 6.27 -1.19 -14.61
CA VAL A 159 6.19 -2.56 -15.19
C VAL A 159 7.53 -3.15 -15.58
N HIS A 160 8.47 -2.34 -16.05
CA HIS A 160 9.80 -2.82 -16.45
C HIS A 160 10.74 -3.02 -15.24
N GLU A 161 10.63 -2.16 -14.23
CA GLU A 161 11.36 -2.30 -12.97
C GLU A 161 10.88 -3.53 -12.20
N ASP A 162 9.55 -3.71 -12.12
CA ASP A 162 8.94 -4.89 -11.52
C ASP A 162 9.36 -6.17 -12.24
N ALA A 163 9.33 -6.17 -13.57
CA ALA A 163 9.77 -7.31 -14.38
C ALA A 163 11.26 -7.64 -14.15
N ALA A 164 12.12 -6.65 -14.03
CA ALA A 164 13.54 -6.85 -13.70
C ALA A 164 13.74 -7.47 -12.31
N ALA A 165 12.85 -7.16 -11.35
CA ALA A 165 12.80 -7.79 -10.04
C ALA A 165 12.05 -9.15 -10.03
N GLY A 166 11.65 -9.66 -11.20
CA GLY A 166 10.92 -10.91 -11.34
C GLY A 166 9.44 -10.84 -11.01
N ARG A 167 8.87 -9.63 -10.89
CA ARG A 167 7.47 -9.40 -10.50
C ARG A 167 6.60 -9.08 -11.72
N VAL A 168 5.37 -9.61 -11.74
CA VAL A 168 4.35 -9.27 -12.76
C VAL A 168 3.01 -9.13 -12.04
N TYR A 169 2.52 -7.93 -11.94
CA TYR A 169 1.23 -7.62 -11.29
C TYR A 169 0.05 -7.64 -12.27
N LEU A 170 0.31 -7.54 -13.59
CA LEU A 170 -0.76 -7.58 -14.59
C LEU A 170 -1.53 -8.90 -14.53
N PRO A 171 -2.89 -8.86 -14.44
CA PRO A 171 -3.70 -10.07 -14.39
C PRO A 171 -3.51 -10.97 -15.60
N ALA A 172 -3.51 -12.28 -15.40
CA ALA A 172 -3.27 -13.24 -16.47
C ALA A 172 -4.39 -13.23 -17.55
N ASP A 173 -5.63 -12.98 -17.15
CA ASP A 173 -6.75 -12.82 -18.07
C ASP A 173 -6.58 -11.58 -18.97
N LEU A 174 -6.13 -10.47 -18.43
CA LEU A 174 -5.79 -9.28 -19.20
C LEU A 174 -4.63 -9.56 -20.16
N LEU A 175 -3.55 -10.18 -19.69
CA LEU A 175 -2.43 -10.55 -20.55
C LEU A 175 -2.88 -11.48 -21.68
N GLY A 176 -3.69 -12.49 -21.36
CA GLY A 176 -4.25 -13.46 -22.34
C GLY A 176 -5.09 -12.80 -23.43
N LYS A 177 -5.85 -11.75 -23.10
CA LYS A 177 -6.62 -10.96 -24.07
C LYS A 177 -5.75 -10.39 -25.20
N TYR A 178 -4.48 -10.06 -24.90
CA TYR A 178 -3.50 -9.55 -25.86
C TYR A 178 -2.55 -10.63 -26.37
N GLY A 179 -2.80 -11.90 -26.02
CA GLY A 179 -1.93 -13.03 -26.38
C GLY A 179 -0.55 -12.94 -25.74
N LEU A 180 -0.47 -12.40 -24.52
CA LEU A 180 0.71 -12.32 -23.67
C LEU A 180 0.64 -13.34 -22.55
N THR A 181 1.81 -13.75 -22.09
CA THR A 181 2.03 -14.51 -20.87
C THR A 181 2.83 -13.67 -19.86
N PRO A 182 2.85 -14.04 -18.57
CA PRO A 182 3.76 -13.39 -17.62
C PRO A 182 5.23 -13.41 -18.08
N GLN A 183 5.65 -14.46 -18.77
CA GLN A 183 7.03 -14.56 -19.28
C GLN A 183 7.32 -13.52 -20.38
N ASP A 184 6.34 -13.18 -21.21
CA ASP A 184 6.47 -12.10 -22.20
C ASP A 184 6.70 -10.74 -21.55
N VAL A 185 6.09 -10.50 -20.38
CA VAL A 185 6.32 -9.28 -19.57
C VAL A 185 7.73 -9.27 -18.99
N LEU A 186 8.15 -10.36 -18.34
CA LEU A 186 9.48 -10.49 -17.74
C LEU A 186 10.62 -10.31 -18.74
N GLN A 187 10.44 -10.80 -19.97
CA GLN A 187 11.46 -10.76 -21.01
C GLN A 187 11.26 -9.62 -22.02
N ASN A 188 10.19 -8.86 -21.87
CA ASN A 188 9.78 -7.81 -22.81
C ASN A 188 9.79 -8.26 -24.29
N THR A 189 9.30 -9.49 -24.55
CA THR A 189 9.39 -10.11 -25.89
C THR A 189 8.39 -9.52 -26.90
N ARG A 190 7.31 -8.87 -26.41
CA ARG A 190 6.22 -8.32 -27.24
C ARG A 190 5.79 -6.91 -26.75
N PRO A 191 6.67 -5.90 -26.87
CA PRO A 191 6.47 -4.58 -26.26
C PRO A 191 5.23 -3.86 -26.78
N GLU A 192 4.86 -4.02 -28.06
CA GLU A 192 3.66 -3.39 -28.64
C GLU A 192 2.36 -3.94 -28.03
N LYS A 193 2.30 -5.25 -27.81
CA LYS A 193 1.16 -5.89 -27.14
C LYS A 193 1.10 -5.54 -25.67
N LEU A 194 2.26 -5.51 -25.00
CA LEU A 194 2.36 -5.05 -23.60
C LEU A 194 1.85 -3.62 -23.47
N ALA A 195 2.22 -2.72 -24.38
CA ALA A 195 1.70 -1.36 -24.38
C ALA A 195 0.18 -1.29 -24.52
N GLN A 196 -0.46 -2.25 -25.24
CA GLN A 196 -1.93 -2.32 -25.33
C GLN A 196 -2.55 -2.77 -23.98
N ALA A 197 -1.99 -3.79 -23.35
CA ALA A 197 -2.44 -4.25 -22.02
C ALA A 197 -2.27 -3.15 -20.96
N LEU A 198 -1.16 -2.42 -20.98
CA LEU A 198 -0.92 -1.29 -20.07
C LEU A 198 -1.89 -0.13 -20.27
N ARG A 199 -2.30 0.16 -21.51
CA ARG A 199 -3.36 1.16 -21.79
C ARG A 199 -4.68 0.75 -21.16
N GLU A 200 -5.08 -0.52 -21.25
CA GLU A 200 -6.30 -1.01 -20.60
C GLU A 200 -6.19 -0.91 -19.07
N MET A 201 -5.04 -1.26 -18.48
CA MET A 201 -4.80 -1.06 -17.04
C MET A 201 -4.88 0.42 -16.65
N ALA A 202 -4.38 1.33 -17.47
CA ALA A 202 -4.49 2.78 -17.23
C ALA A 202 -5.95 3.26 -17.27
N GLU A 203 -6.81 2.71 -18.13
CA GLU A 203 -8.24 3.03 -18.12
C GLU A 203 -8.95 2.48 -16.88
N ILE A 204 -8.56 1.30 -16.38
CA ILE A 204 -9.01 0.76 -15.08
C ILE A 204 -8.60 1.71 -13.94
N SER A 205 -7.35 2.18 -13.93
CA SER A 205 -6.89 3.18 -12.96
C SER A 205 -7.72 4.46 -12.98
N LYS A 206 -8.02 5.00 -14.18
CA LYS A 206 -8.88 6.18 -14.34
C LYS A 206 -10.28 5.95 -13.78
N ALA A 207 -10.86 4.76 -13.97
CA ALA A 207 -12.15 4.42 -13.39
C ALA A 207 -12.11 4.46 -11.85
N TYR A 208 -11.05 3.97 -11.23
CA TYR A 208 -10.87 4.07 -9.78
C TYR A 208 -10.69 5.53 -9.32
N TYR A 209 -9.94 6.38 -10.04
CA TYR A 209 -9.86 7.82 -9.74
C TYR A 209 -11.23 8.49 -9.82
N THR A 210 -12.02 8.17 -10.82
CA THR A 210 -13.38 8.71 -10.96
C THR A 210 -14.27 8.32 -9.78
N GLN A 211 -14.19 7.05 -9.34
CA GLN A 211 -14.91 6.59 -8.15
C GLN A 211 -14.43 7.32 -6.89
N ALA A 212 -13.11 7.48 -6.71
CA ALA A 212 -12.54 8.21 -5.58
C ALA A 212 -13.01 9.66 -5.55
N GLN A 213 -13.03 10.35 -6.70
CA GLN A 213 -13.49 11.73 -6.82
C GLN A 213 -14.98 11.88 -6.45
N ALA A 214 -15.82 10.94 -6.88
CA ALA A 214 -17.23 10.95 -6.53
C ALA A 214 -17.46 10.79 -5.03
N VAL A 215 -16.66 9.96 -4.36
CA VAL A 215 -16.75 9.79 -2.89
C VAL A 215 -16.14 10.98 -2.17
N LEU A 216 -15.01 11.52 -2.63
CA LEU A 216 -14.26 12.62 -2.00
C LEU A 216 -15.15 13.83 -1.72
N SER A 217 -16.02 14.20 -2.68
CA SER A 217 -16.96 15.32 -2.56
C SER A 217 -18.01 15.12 -1.46
N THR A 218 -18.22 13.87 -1.02
CA THR A 218 -19.25 13.51 -0.02
C THR A 218 -18.68 13.30 1.40
N VAL A 219 -17.34 13.29 1.53
CA VAL A 219 -16.66 13.12 2.82
C VAL A 219 -16.70 14.43 3.60
N ALA A 220 -17.11 14.36 4.86
CA ALA A 220 -17.17 15.53 5.74
C ALA A 220 -15.77 15.80 6.34
N TRP A 221 -14.98 16.64 5.68
CA TRP A 221 -13.62 17.02 6.09
C TRP A 221 -13.55 17.94 7.32
N ARG A 222 -14.69 18.45 7.80
CA ARG A 222 -14.76 19.42 8.93
C ARG A 222 -14.14 18.93 10.24
N LYS A 223 -13.85 17.62 10.36
CA LYS A 223 -13.19 17.02 11.53
C LYS A 223 -11.71 16.71 11.30
N ALA A 224 -11.21 16.87 10.08
CA ALA A 224 -9.86 16.52 9.68
C ALA A 224 -8.88 17.72 9.72
N LEU A 225 -9.40 18.92 9.81
CA LEU A 225 -8.68 20.19 9.94
C LEU A 225 -8.98 20.81 11.30
#